data_b181cc2f46339d3e7d8f70894aa35192
#
_entry.id   b181cc2f46339d3e7d8f70894aa35192
#
_cell.length_a   1.000
_cell.length_b   1.000
_cell.length_c   1.000
_cell.angle_alpha   90.00
_cell.angle_beta   90.00
_cell.angle_gamma   90.00
#
_symmetry.space_group_name_H-M   'P 1'
#
loop_
_entity.id
_entity.type
_entity.pdbx_description
1 polymer ?
#
loop_
_entity_poly.entity_id
_entity_poly.type
_entity_poly.pdbx_seq_one_letter_code
_entity_poly.pdbx_strand_id
1 'polypeptide(L)'
;TNRAIHLNDGEICILKDNNVKVLDEKGKEAIKEERAVDWSIEDAEKSGYQHFMLKEIHEQPSAIYNALMGRISEIEPRINLEDLESNMDEITIVACGTSFYAGMAGKYIIEKLAGTPVFIELASEYRYFGRKSGTVIAITQSGETADVIGAVKEAKKYGCHTIAITNVAGSSITRIADIPIYTRCGPEIGVAATKTFTAQIAVLFLIALKLGMKNLCISNGDLQKYVSSLRRLPSYLEEVLGRENEIMDVAGKLKDCESVFFIGRGIN
;
A
#
# COMPACT_ATOMS: atom_id res chain seq x y z
N THR A 1 -19.71 -0.86 15.12
CA THR A 1 -20.07 0.47 14.61
C THR A 1 -19.48 0.64 13.21
N ASN A 2 -20.17 1.35 12.36
CA ASN A 2 -19.73 1.71 11.00
C ASN A 2 -19.37 3.19 10.87
N ARG A 3 -19.10 3.85 11.99
CA ARG A 3 -18.69 5.25 12.04
C ARG A 3 -17.45 5.43 12.91
N ALA A 4 -16.55 6.30 12.50
CA ALA A 4 -15.33 6.66 13.20
C ALA A 4 -15.21 8.18 13.32
N ILE A 5 -14.65 8.63 14.45
CA ILE A 5 -14.27 10.02 14.69
C ILE A 5 -12.75 10.04 14.89
N HIS A 6 -12.04 10.83 14.11
CA HIS A 6 -10.61 11.00 14.25
C HIS A 6 -10.29 12.12 15.23
N LEU A 7 -9.47 11.79 16.23
CA LEU A 7 -8.93 12.77 17.16
C LEU A 7 -7.63 13.38 16.62
N ASN A 8 -7.44 14.67 16.86
CA ASN A 8 -6.14 15.32 16.66
C ASN A 8 -5.26 15.17 17.92
N ASP A 9 -3.98 15.45 17.78
CA ASP A 9 -3.05 15.45 18.92
C ASP A 9 -3.55 16.41 20.01
N GLY A 10 -3.57 15.95 21.26
CA GLY A 10 -4.04 16.74 22.41
C GLY A 10 -5.55 16.76 22.64
N GLU A 11 -6.36 16.16 21.78
CA GLU A 11 -7.80 16.04 21.98
C GLU A 11 -8.17 14.85 22.87
N ILE A 12 -9.24 15.01 23.63
CA ILE A 12 -9.78 14.00 24.55
C ILE A 12 -11.21 13.66 24.13
N CYS A 13 -11.49 12.38 23.94
CA CYS A 13 -12.83 11.90 23.66
C CYS A 13 -13.48 11.35 24.94
N ILE A 14 -14.70 11.81 25.24
CA ILE A 14 -15.52 11.36 26.35
C ILE A 14 -16.70 10.58 25.76
N LEU A 15 -16.79 9.29 26.11
CA LEU A 15 -17.90 8.42 25.74
C LEU A 15 -18.82 8.23 26.96
N LYS A 16 -20.07 8.61 26.83
CA LYS A 16 -21.09 8.44 27.88
C LYS A 16 -22.45 8.20 27.25
N ASP A 17 -23.11 7.11 27.62
CA ASP A 17 -24.50 6.80 27.26
C ASP A 17 -24.81 6.98 25.76
N ASN A 18 -24.00 6.41 24.88
CA ASN A 18 -24.03 6.57 23.42
C ASN A 18 -23.76 7.99 22.90
N ASN A 19 -23.37 8.92 23.76
CA ASN A 19 -22.93 10.24 23.34
C ASN A 19 -21.40 10.33 23.25
N VAL A 20 -20.92 10.95 22.19
CA VAL A 20 -19.50 11.22 21.96
C VAL A 20 -19.29 12.71 22.10
N LYS A 21 -18.39 13.10 22.99
CA LYS A 21 -17.96 14.49 23.16
C LYS A 21 -16.45 14.56 23.02
N VAL A 22 -15.97 15.42 22.14
CA VAL A 22 -14.52 15.67 21.95
C VAL A 22 -14.18 17.03 22.51
N LEU A 23 -13.11 17.08 23.32
CA LEU A 23 -12.53 18.31 23.86
C LEU A 23 -11.16 18.54 23.24
N ASP A 24 -10.86 19.80 22.95
CA ASP A 24 -9.51 20.22 22.55
C ASP A 24 -8.56 20.28 23.75
N GLU A 25 -7.28 20.55 23.51
CA GLU A 25 -6.25 20.69 24.54
C GLU A 25 -6.51 21.79 25.58
N LYS A 26 -7.46 22.70 25.30
CA LYS A 26 -7.92 23.75 26.24
C LYS A 26 -9.19 23.36 26.99
N GLY A 27 -9.69 22.15 26.78
CA GLY A 27 -10.92 21.65 27.39
C GLY A 27 -12.20 22.20 26.77
N LYS A 28 -12.13 22.85 25.60
CA LYS A 28 -13.28 23.36 24.87
C LYS A 28 -13.83 22.28 23.93
N GLU A 29 -15.14 22.21 23.76
CA GLU A 29 -15.78 21.25 22.87
C GLU A 29 -15.39 21.49 21.41
N ALA A 30 -14.87 20.44 20.76
CA ALA A 30 -14.50 20.41 19.36
C ALA A 30 -15.55 19.66 18.55
N ILE A 31 -16.09 20.30 17.50
CA ILE A 31 -17.01 19.67 16.57
C ILE A 31 -16.20 18.79 15.60
N LYS A 32 -16.56 17.51 15.51
CA LYS A 32 -15.89 16.53 14.65
C LYS A 32 -16.84 15.95 13.62
N GLU A 33 -16.33 15.70 12.43
CA GLU A 33 -17.04 14.94 11.41
C GLU A 33 -16.96 13.44 11.69
N GLU A 34 -18.09 12.78 11.65
CA GLU A 34 -18.17 11.32 11.64
C GLU A 34 -17.92 10.82 10.22
N ARG A 35 -17.01 9.85 10.08
CA ARG A 35 -16.74 9.20 8.80
C ARG A 35 -17.31 7.79 8.80
N ALA A 36 -17.94 7.42 7.69
CA ALA A 36 -18.35 6.05 7.46
C ALA A 36 -17.13 5.13 7.35
N VAL A 37 -17.24 3.93 7.89
CA VAL A 37 -16.25 2.86 7.74
C VAL A 37 -16.77 1.91 6.67
N ASP A 38 -16.04 1.77 5.58
CA ASP A 38 -16.49 1.10 4.35
C ASP A 38 -16.34 -0.44 4.39
N TRP A 39 -15.95 -1.03 5.51
CA TRP A 39 -15.84 -2.48 5.65
C TRP A 39 -16.84 -3.04 6.67
N SER A 40 -17.33 -4.24 6.40
CA SER A 40 -18.33 -4.93 7.22
C SER A 40 -17.69 -5.74 8.35
N ILE A 41 -18.50 -6.16 9.33
CA ILE A 41 -18.06 -7.09 10.39
C ILE A 41 -17.67 -8.44 9.75
N GLU A 42 -18.36 -8.86 8.71
CA GLU A 42 -18.08 -10.11 7.98
C GLU A 42 -16.68 -10.09 7.32
N ASP A 43 -16.21 -8.92 6.84
CA ASP A 43 -14.85 -8.77 6.32
C ASP A 43 -13.78 -8.98 7.41
N ALA A 44 -14.12 -8.70 8.67
CA ALA A 44 -13.26 -8.90 9.82
C ALA A 44 -13.35 -10.31 10.43
N GLU A 45 -14.24 -11.18 9.92
CA GLU A 45 -14.35 -12.58 10.34
C GLU A 45 -13.43 -13.50 9.56
N LYS A 46 -13.13 -14.67 10.12
CA LYS A 46 -12.26 -15.67 9.45
C LYS A 46 -12.91 -16.37 8.25
N SER A 47 -14.20 -16.20 8.01
CA SER A 47 -14.95 -16.76 6.86
C SER A 47 -14.70 -18.25 6.64
N GLY A 48 -14.59 -19.04 7.72
CA GLY A 48 -14.33 -20.49 7.67
C GLY A 48 -12.86 -20.90 7.65
N TYR A 49 -11.91 -19.98 7.50
CA TYR A 49 -10.49 -20.28 7.58
C TYR A 49 -10.02 -20.44 9.03
N GLN A 50 -9.02 -21.29 9.26
CA GLN A 50 -8.46 -21.48 10.61
C GLN A 50 -7.73 -20.21 11.11
N HIS A 51 -7.05 -19.50 10.22
CA HIS A 51 -6.22 -18.34 10.51
C HIS A 51 -6.56 -17.17 9.60
N PHE A 52 -6.49 -15.94 10.11
CA PHE A 52 -6.65 -14.72 9.30
C PHE A 52 -5.63 -14.67 8.15
N MET A 53 -4.37 -14.98 8.41
CA MET A 53 -3.34 -14.99 7.38
C MET A 53 -3.69 -15.93 6.21
N LEU A 54 -4.25 -17.12 6.48
CA LEU A 54 -4.68 -18.04 5.43
C LEU A 54 -5.83 -17.45 4.60
N LYS A 55 -6.85 -16.87 5.25
CA LYS A 55 -7.91 -16.13 4.57
C LYS A 55 -7.33 -15.04 3.67
N GLU A 56 -6.45 -14.21 4.21
CA GLU A 56 -5.86 -13.07 3.52
C GLU A 56 -4.96 -13.48 2.34
N ILE A 57 -4.31 -14.65 2.42
CA ILE A 57 -3.62 -15.28 1.29
C ILE A 57 -4.60 -15.59 0.16
N HIS A 58 -5.76 -16.17 0.49
CA HIS A 58 -6.81 -16.48 -0.49
C HIS A 58 -7.56 -15.25 -1.01
N GLU A 59 -7.51 -14.13 -0.32
CA GLU A 59 -8.09 -12.86 -0.75
C GLU A 59 -7.21 -12.08 -1.75
N GLN A 60 -5.98 -12.51 -2.02
CA GLN A 60 -5.06 -11.80 -2.92
C GLN A 60 -5.64 -11.56 -4.33
N PRO A 61 -6.34 -12.50 -4.99
CA PRO A 61 -6.94 -12.24 -6.29
C PRO A 61 -7.90 -11.06 -6.28
N SER A 62 -8.80 -11.01 -5.30
CA SER A 62 -9.76 -9.91 -5.15
C SER A 62 -9.08 -8.61 -4.74
N ALA A 63 -8.05 -8.65 -3.89
CA ALA A 63 -7.27 -7.49 -3.50
C ALA A 63 -6.55 -6.84 -4.70
N ILE A 64 -5.94 -7.65 -5.57
CA ILE A 64 -5.34 -7.17 -6.82
C ILE A 64 -6.41 -6.59 -7.75
N TYR A 65 -7.53 -7.28 -7.94
CA TYR A 65 -8.63 -6.77 -8.74
C TYR A 65 -9.08 -5.38 -8.27
N ASN A 66 -9.30 -5.22 -6.96
CA ASN A 66 -9.72 -3.95 -6.36
C ASN A 66 -8.65 -2.85 -6.51
N ALA A 67 -7.37 -3.21 -6.37
CA ALA A 67 -6.26 -2.28 -6.57
C ALA A 67 -6.17 -1.75 -8.01
N LEU A 68 -6.58 -2.56 -8.99
CA LEU A 68 -6.55 -2.21 -10.42
C LEU A 68 -7.85 -1.56 -10.90
N MET A 69 -8.97 -1.80 -10.21
CA MET A 69 -10.30 -1.36 -10.62
C MET A 69 -10.39 0.16 -10.75
N GLY A 70 -10.83 0.63 -11.94
CA GLY A 70 -10.93 2.05 -12.29
C GLY A 70 -9.58 2.73 -12.61
N ARG A 71 -8.45 2.02 -12.43
CA ARG A 71 -7.10 2.54 -12.73
C ARG A 71 -6.55 2.13 -14.07
N ILE A 72 -7.04 1.02 -14.63
CA ILE A 72 -6.72 0.56 -15.99
C ILE A 72 -7.97 0.61 -16.85
N SER A 73 -7.85 1.16 -18.07
CA SER A 73 -8.97 1.21 -19.02
C SER A 73 -9.04 -0.07 -19.85
N GLU A 74 -10.28 -0.49 -20.16
CA GLU A 74 -10.55 -1.63 -21.05
C GLU A 74 -10.56 -1.25 -22.53
N ILE A 75 -10.95 -0.02 -22.81
CA ILE A 75 -11.21 0.48 -24.17
C ILE A 75 -9.94 1.11 -24.75
N GLU A 76 -9.26 1.91 -23.92
CA GLU A 76 -8.00 2.55 -24.30
C GLU A 76 -6.93 2.18 -23.30
N PRO A 77 -5.70 1.83 -23.73
CA PRO A 77 -4.61 1.55 -22.82
C PRO A 77 -4.21 2.83 -22.08
N ARG A 78 -4.79 3.01 -20.89
CA ARG A 78 -4.60 4.20 -20.05
C ARG A 78 -4.48 3.80 -18.59
N ILE A 79 -3.55 4.46 -17.90
CA ILE A 79 -3.40 4.36 -16.45
C ILE A 79 -4.01 5.61 -15.79
N ASN A 80 -5.10 5.40 -15.07
CA ASN A 80 -5.76 6.42 -14.26
C ASN A 80 -5.24 6.29 -12.82
N LEU A 81 -4.23 7.06 -12.48
CA LEU A 81 -3.81 7.28 -11.10
C LEU A 81 -4.09 8.74 -10.78
N GLU A 82 -4.71 8.92 -9.61
CA GLU A 82 -5.09 10.20 -9.06
C GLU A 82 -3.90 11.18 -9.19
N ASP A 83 -4.10 12.38 -9.65
CA ASP A 83 -3.21 13.55 -9.71
C ASP A 83 -1.68 13.34 -9.80
N LEU A 84 -1.25 12.19 -10.29
CA LEU A 84 0.16 11.84 -10.45
C LEU A 84 0.76 12.56 -11.68
N GLU A 85 0.64 13.88 -11.71
CA GLU A 85 1.13 14.72 -12.82
C GLU A 85 2.49 15.38 -12.52
N SER A 86 2.96 15.29 -11.27
CA SER A 86 4.23 15.89 -10.86
C SER A 86 5.42 15.30 -11.60
N ASN A 87 6.43 16.14 -11.82
CA ASN A 87 7.72 15.70 -12.33
C ASN A 87 8.40 14.81 -11.27
N MET A 88 8.58 13.55 -11.59
CA MET A 88 9.26 12.57 -10.72
C MET A 88 10.59 12.19 -11.34
N ASP A 89 11.52 13.16 -11.39
CA ASP A 89 12.85 12.94 -11.97
C ASP A 89 13.70 12.02 -11.10
N GLU A 90 13.38 11.96 -9.80
CA GLU A 90 14.02 11.12 -8.80
C GLU A 90 12.99 10.72 -7.74
N ILE A 91 13.01 9.46 -7.31
CA ILE A 91 12.09 8.91 -6.32
C ILE A 91 12.86 8.31 -5.15
N THR A 92 12.45 8.63 -3.93
CA THR A 92 12.85 7.90 -2.72
C THR A 92 11.63 7.16 -2.16
N ILE A 93 11.71 5.84 -2.07
CA ILE A 93 10.67 5.03 -1.42
C ILE A 93 11.05 4.84 0.05
N VAL A 94 10.11 5.13 0.96
CA VAL A 94 10.30 4.97 2.40
C VAL A 94 9.23 4.03 2.97
N ALA A 95 9.65 3.03 3.71
CA ALA A 95 8.75 2.04 4.30
C ALA A 95 9.41 1.29 5.46
N CYS A 96 8.62 0.46 6.16
CA CYS A 96 9.08 -0.49 7.17
C CYS A 96 8.52 -1.89 6.89
N GLY A 97 9.17 -2.93 7.41
CA GLY A 97 8.68 -4.31 7.38
C GLY A 97 8.41 -4.83 5.96
N THR A 98 7.30 -5.53 5.75
CA THR A 98 6.94 -6.13 4.46
C THR A 98 6.71 -5.09 3.37
N SER A 99 6.22 -3.89 3.72
CA SER A 99 6.07 -2.78 2.76
C SER A 99 7.41 -2.28 2.22
N PHE A 100 8.51 -2.41 2.98
CA PHE A 100 9.85 -2.11 2.49
C PHE A 100 10.26 -3.06 1.35
N TYR A 101 9.94 -4.35 1.46
CA TYR A 101 10.20 -5.32 0.40
C TYR A 101 9.32 -5.08 -0.84
N ALA A 102 8.07 -4.64 -0.65
CA ALA A 102 7.25 -4.17 -1.78
C ALA A 102 7.92 -2.97 -2.49
N GLY A 103 8.47 -2.04 -1.71
CA GLY A 103 9.25 -0.91 -2.22
C GLY A 103 10.51 -1.34 -2.98
N MET A 104 11.22 -2.37 -2.50
CA MET A 104 12.37 -2.94 -3.22
C MET A 104 11.97 -3.49 -4.59
N ALA A 105 10.88 -4.25 -4.68
CA ALA A 105 10.34 -4.71 -5.96
C ALA A 105 9.94 -3.52 -6.85
N GLY A 106 9.25 -2.52 -6.27
CA GLY A 106 8.85 -1.29 -6.94
C GLY A 106 10.02 -0.51 -7.53
N LYS A 107 11.16 -0.44 -6.80
CA LYS A 107 12.39 0.17 -7.32
C LYS A 107 12.80 -0.43 -8.66
N TYR A 108 12.97 -1.75 -8.72
CA TYR A 108 13.37 -2.44 -9.96
C TYR A 108 12.37 -2.23 -11.08
N ILE A 109 11.07 -2.24 -10.76
CA ILE A 109 9.99 -2.07 -11.73
C ILE A 109 10.02 -0.64 -12.31
N ILE A 110 10.10 0.39 -11.45
CA ILE A 110 10.10 1.80 -11.87
C ILE A 110 11.37 2.12 -12.67
N GLU A 111 12.53 1.74 -12.18
CA GLU A 111 13.80 1.97 -12.90
C GLU A 111 13.79 1.32 -14.28
N LYS A 112 13.27 0.08 -14.38
CA LYS A 112 13.21 -0.66 -15.65
C LYS A 112 12.21 -0.08 -16.64
N LEU A 113 11.02 0.33 -16.17
CA LEU A 113 9.93 0.73 -17.06
C LEU A 113 9.89 2.24 -17.32
N ALA A 114 10.34 3.04 -16.38
CA ALA A 114 10.26 4.50 -16.48
C ALA A 114 11.62 5.18 -16.64
N GLY A 115 12.73 4.47 -16.43
CA GLY A 115 14.06 5.05 -16.45
C GLY A 115 14.32 6.06 -15.33
N THR A 116 13.41 6.17 -14.36
CA THR A 116 13.51 7.10 -13.23
C THR A 116 14.36 6.48 -12.13
N PRO A 117 15.42 7.16 -11.63
CA PRO A 117 16.22 6.68 -10.50
C PRO A 117 15.38 6.52 -9.24
N VAL A 118 15.51 5.38 -8.57
CA VAL A 118 14.77 5.08 -7.33
C VAL A 118 15.73 4.68 -6.22
N PHE A 119 15.63 5.37 -5.10
CA PHE A 119 16.29 5.02 -3.85
C PHE A 119 15.27 4.37 -2.93
N ILE A 120 15.71 3.45 -2.09
CA ILE A 120 14.86 2.85 -1.07
C ILE A 120 15.53 2.96 0.28
N GLU A 121 14.80 3.45 1.26
CA GLU A 121 15.30 3.71 2.60
C GLU A 121 14.31 3.20 3.66
N LEU A 122 14.84 2.69 4.77
CA LEU A 122 14.00 2.41 5.94
C LEU A 122 13.46 3.74 6.48
N ALA A 123 12.16 3.78 6.76
CA ALA A 123 11.52 5.02 7.20
C ALA A 123 12.10 5.55 8.53
N SER A 124 12.56 4.65 9.42
CA SER A 124 13.28 5.01 10.66
C SER A 124 14.57 5.77 10.37
N GLU A 125 15.34 5.33 9.36
CA GLU A 125 16.62 5.94 9.01
C GLU A 125 16.45 7.22 8.19
N TYR A 126 15.45 7.24 7.29
CA TYR A 126 15.17 8.40 6.44
C TYR A 126 14.99 9.70 7.23
N ARG A 127 14.39 9.64 8.40
CA ARG A 127 14.17 10.82 9.25
C ARG A 127 15.46 11.55 9.60
N TYR A 128 16.56 10.83 9.74
CA TYR A 128 17.85 11.36 10.22
C TYR A 128 18.85 11.56 9.09
N PHE A 129 19.01 10.59 8.22
CA PHE A 129 20.07 10.54 7.21
C PHE A 129 19.56 10.44 5.77
N GLY A 130 18.25 10.31 5.58
CA GLY A 130 17.65 10.07 4.27
C GLY A 130 17.81 11.20 3.27
N ARG A 131 17.65 10.88 2.01
CA ARG A 131 17.73 11.79 0.87
C ARG A 131 16.54 12.76 0.86
N LYS A 132 16.81 14.04 1.03
CA LYS A 132 15.79 15.10 1.16
C LYS A 132 15.59 15.84 -0.19
N SER A 133 15.33 15.11 -1.27
CA SER A 133 15.11 15.68 -2.61
C SER A 133 14.11 14.87 -3.42
N GLY A 134 13.55 15.45 -4.46
CA GLY A 134 12.66 14.78 -5.40
C GLY A 134 11.31 14.41 -4.82
N THR A 135 10.78 13.27 -5.25
CA THR A 135 9.50 12.72 -4.79
C THR A 135 9.72 11.60 -3.77
N VAL A 136 9.01 11.66 -2.66
CA VAL A 136 9.04 10.61 -1.62
C VAL A 136 7.76 9.79 -1.70
N ILE A 137 7.88 8.49 -1.97
CA ILE A 137 6.78 7.53 -1.92
C ILE A 137 6.83 6.77 -0.60
N ALA A 138 5.88 7.03 0.28
CA ALA A 138 5.76 6.37 1.57
C ALA A 138 4.78 5.19 1.47
N ILE A 139 5.20 4.00 1.89
CA ILE A 139 4.37 2.79 1.81
C ILE A 139 4.08 2.28 3.22
N THR A 140 2.79 2.15 3.56
CA THR A 140 2.34 1.61 4.83
C THR A 140 0.95 1.01 4.69
N GLN A 141 0.71 -0.18 5.21
CA GLN A 141 -0.61 -0.83 5.16
C GLN A 141 -1.64 -0.02 5.98
N SER A 142 -1.33 0.28 7.23
CA SER A 142 -2.26 0.94 8.16
C SER A 142 -2.38 2.45 7.98
N GLY A 143 -1.34 3.09 7.42
CA GLY A 143 -1.23 4.55 7.39
C GLY A 143 -0.94 5.20 8.74
N GLU A 144 -0.65 4.38 9.78
CA GLU A 144 -0.41 4.80 11.16
C GLU A 144 1.00 4.44 11.67
N THR A 145 1.87 3.91 10.80
CA THR A 145 3.25 3.56 11.18
C THR A 145 4.03 4.82 11.53
N ALA A 146 4.42 4.97 12.79
CA ALA A 146 5.03 6.20 13.32
C ALA A 146 6.27 6.65 12.55
N ASP A 147 7.16 5.72 12.19
CA ASP A 147 8.37 6.04 11.42
C ASP A 147 8.05 6.51 10.01
N VAL A 148 7.06 5.89 9.34
CA VAL A 148 6.64 6.31 7.99
C VAL A 148 5.98 7.69 8.02
N ILE A 149 5.12 7.95 9.01
CA ILE A 149 4.54 9.27 9.24
C ILE A 149 5.63 10.31 9.50
N GLY A 150 6.61 9.96 10.35
CA GLY A 150 7.75 10.81 10.65
C GLY A 150 8.60 11.12 9.41
N ALA A 151 8.82 10.11 8.54
CA ALA A 151 9.55 10.27 7.28
C ALA A 151 8.83 11.24 6.32
N VAL A 152 7.49 11.12 6.17
CA VAL A 152 6.71 12.05 5.35
C VAL A 152 6.75 13.47 5.90
N LYS A 153 6.57 13.64 7.22
CA LYS A 153 6.69 14.97 7.87
C LYS A 153 8.06 15.58 7.62
N GLU A 154 9.11 14.78 7.70
CA GLU A 154 10.48 15.24 7.44
C GLU A 154 10.67 15.62 5.97
N ALA A 155 10.25 14.77 5.02
CA ALA A 155 10.32 15.07 3.59
C ALA A 155 9.65 16.41 3.25
N LYS A 156 8.49 16.68 3.81
CA LYS A 156 7.75 17.94 3.58
C LYS A 156 8.49 19.18 4.11
N LYS A 157 9.23 19.09 5.21
CA LYS A 157 10.06 20.21 5.71
C LYS A 157 11.12 20.64 4.69
N TYR A 158 11.59 19.71 3.87
CA TYR A 158 12.58 19.98 2.81
C TYR A 158 11.94 20.25 1.45
N GLY A 159 10.62 20.37 1.38
CA GLY A 159 9.90 20.68 0.14
C GLY A 159 9.79 19.51 -0.84
N CYS A 160 10.03 18.27 -0.39
CA CYS A 160 9.80 17.10 -1.23
C CYS A 160 8.31 16.93 -1.52
N HIS A 161 7.97 16.52 -2.74
CA HIS A 161 6.63 16.07 -3.07
C HIS A 161 6.38 14.67 -2.46
N THR A 162 5.23 14.45 -1.84
CA THR A 162 4.98 13.24 -1.04
C THR A 162 3.77 12.47 -1.54
N ILE A 163 3.96 11.17 -1.78
CA ILE A 163 2.90 10.22 -2.15
C ILE A 163 2.80 9.17 -1.06
N ALA A 164 1.59 8.84 -0.60
CA ALA A 164 1.37 7.78 0.35
C ALA A 164 0.61 6.62 -0.28
N ILE A 165 1.20 5.43 -0.32
CA ILE A 165 0.50 4.19 -0.68
C ILE A 165 0.04 3.53 0.62
N THR A 166 -1.28 3.45 0.83
CA THR A 166 -1.87 2.90 2.05
C THR A 166 -3.16 2.14 1.78
N ASN A 167 -3.58 1.30 2.72
CA ASN A 167 -4.84 0.57 2.59
C ASN A 167 -6.00 1.25 3.33
N VAL A 168 -5.70 2.08 4.35
CA VAL A 168 -6.71 2.64 5.24
C VAL A 168 -7.02 4.07 4.86
N ALA A 169 -8.25 4.30 4.38
CA ALA A 169 -8.75 5.63 4.07
C ALA A 169 -8.88 6.49 5.34
N GLY A 170 -8.49 7.76 5.24
CA GLY A 170 -8.55 8.70 6.36
C GLY A 170 -7.52 8.47 7.46
N SER A 171 -6.56 7.56 7.28
CA SER A 171 -5.43 7.36 8.19
C SER A 171 -4.54 8.61 8.28
N SER A 172 -3.69 8.66 9.31
CA SER A 172 -2.83 9.82 9.58
C SER A 172 -1.97 10.21 8.39
N ILE A 173 -1.38 9.23 7.69
CA ILE A 173 -0.52 9.50 6.54
C ILE A 173 -1.26 10.17 5.39
N THR A 174 -2.55 9.84 5.18
CA THR A 174 -3.36 10.40 4.08
C THR A 174 -3.72 11.87 4.28
N ARG A 175 -3.60 12.36 5.51
CA ARG A 175 -3.84 13.77 5.86
C ARG A 175 -2.59 14.64 5.72
N ILE A 176 -1.40 14.03 5.66
CA ILE A 176 -0.13 14.75 5.61
C ILE A 176 0.57 14.63 4.25
N ALA A 177 0.42 13.50 3.55
CA ALA A 177 0.96 13.35 2.20
C ALA A 177 0.20 14.22 1.19
N ASP A 178 0.87 14.63 0.11
CA ASP A 178 0.24 15.45 -0.92
C ASP A 178 -0.73 14.63 -1.77
N ILE A 179 -0.37 13.36 -2.06
CA ILE A 179 -1.22 12.44 -2.84
C ILE A 179 -1.35 11.10 -2.09
N PRO A 180 -2.54 10.73 -1.59
CA PRO A 180 -2.82 9.40 -1.09
C PRO A 180 -3.26 8.46 -2.23
N ILE A 181 -2.67 7.26 -2.31
CA ILE A 181 -3.08 6.18 -3.22
C ILE A 181 -3.49 4.98 -2.38
N TYR A 182 -4.74 4.54 -2.52
CA TYR A 182 -5.29 3.44 -1.72
C TYR A 182 -5.15 2.10 -2.43
N THR A 183 -4.73 1.06 -1.70
CA THR A 183 -4.63 -0.32 -2.22
C THR A 183 -5.99 -1.02 -2.31
N ARG A 184 -6.99 -0.59 -1.54
CA ARG A 184 -8.38 -1.09 -1.56
C ARG A 184 -8.50 -2.60 -1.28
N CYS A 185 -7.66 -3.14 -0.40
CA CYS A 185 -7.61 -4.58 -0.11
C CYS A 185 -8.62 -5.04 0.95
N GLY A 186 -9.45 -4.14 1.50
CA GLY A 186 -10.21 -4.43 2.71
C GLY A 186 -9.31 -4.59 3.95
N PRO A 187 -9.89 -4.93 5.12
CA PRO A 187 -9.12 -5.06 6.35
C PRO A 187 -8.13 -6.24 6.28
N GLU A 188 -6.91 -6.04 6.80
CA GLU A 188 -5.89 -7.06 6.99
C GLU A 188 -5.54 -7.12 8.47
N ILE A 189 -5.80 -8.27 9.11
CA ILE A 189 -5.72 -8.50 10.55
C ILE A 189 -4.47 -9.31 10.89
N GLY A 190 -4.03 -10.16 9.96
CA GLY A 190 -2.79 -10.93 10.09
C GLY A 190 -1.59 -10.02 10.31
N VAL A 191 -0.71 -10.39 11.24
CA VAL A 191 0.48 -9.57 11.57
C VAL A 191 1.45 -9.48 10.39
N ALA A 192 1.65 -10.59 9.68
CA ALA A 192 2.45 -10.60 8.45
C ALA A 192 1.56 -10.20 7.26
N ALA A 193 1.93 -9.14 6.56
CA ALA A 193 1.21 -8.68 5.39
C ALA A 193 1.25 -9.71 4.25
N THR A 194 0.12 -9.94 3.62
CA THR A 194 -0.05 -10.85 2.48
C THR A 194 -0.72 -10.12 1.30
N LYS A 195 -2.03 -9.94 1.33
CA LYS A 195 -2.79 -9.29 0.25
C LYS A 195 -2.42 -7.82 0.05
N THR A 196 -2.09 -7.11 1.11
CA THR A 196 -1.66 -5.70 1.00
C THR A 196 -0.28 -5.59 0.38
N PHE A 197 0.64 -6.53 0.63
CA PHE A 197 1.95 -6.58 -0.01
C PHE A 197 1.84 -6.71 -1.53
N THR A 198 1.07 -7.69 -2.01
CA THR A 198 0.87 -7.89 -3.45
C THR A 198 0.17 -6.71 -4.11
N ALA A 199 -0.82 -6.11 -3.44
CA ALA A 199 -1.50 -4.92 -3.93
C ALA A 199 -0.60 -3.66 -3.94
N GLN A 200 0.30 -3.51 -2.97
CA GLN A 200 1.33 -2.44 -2.99
C GLN A 200 2.23 -2.57 -4.22
N ILE A 201 2.68 -3.79 -4.56
CA ILE A 201 3.45 -4.04 -5.79
C ILE A 201 2.63 -3.68 -7.03
N ALA A 202 1.34 -4.06 -7.08
CA ALA A 202 0.48 -3.72 -8.21
C ALA A 202 0.33 -2.20 -8.38
N VAL A 203 0.17 -1.45 -7.30
CA VAL A 203 0.11 0.02 -7.34
C VAL A 203 1.43 0.62 -7.80
N LEU A 204 2.58 0.12 -7.32
CA LEU A 204 3.90 0.56 -7.77
C LEU A 204 4.13 0.26 -9.26
N PHE A 205 3.60 -0.87 -9.75
CA PHE A 205 3.63 -1.20 -11.16
C PHE A 205 2.81 -0.20 -12.00
N LEU A 206 1.62 0.21 -11.53
CA LEU A 206 0.83 1.25 -12.19
C LEU A 206 1.55 2.60 -12.23
N ILE A 207 2.23 2.98 -11.14
CA ILE A 207 3.08 4.19 -11.09
C ILE A 207 4.18 4.08 -12.15
N ALA A 208 4.86 2.94 -12.23
CA ALA A 208 5.92 2.71 -13.22
C ALA A 208 5.41 2.83 -14.65
N LEU A 209 4.25 2.26 -14.96
CA LEU A 209 3.64 2.38 -16.29
C LEU A 209 3.27 3.83 -16.62
N LYS A 210 2.65 4.55 -15.67
CA LYS A 210 2.29 5.96 -15.88
C LYS A 210 3.51 6.82 -16.12
N LEU A 211 4.57 6.66 -15.33
CA LEU A 211 5.85 7.36 -15.52
C LEU A 211 6.54 6.93 -16.81
N GLY A 212 6.56 5.64 -17.13
CA GLY A 212 7.17 5.14 -18.35
C GLY A 212 6.55 5.68 -19.62
N MET A 213 5.22 5.87 -19.64
CA MET A 213 4.53 6.55 -20.72
C MET A 213 4.91 8.04 -20.79
N LYS A 214 4.94 8.72 -19.64
CA LYS A 214 5.33 10.14 -19.57
C LYS A 214 6.76 10.37 -20.03
N ASN A 215 7.68 9.51 -19.62
CA ASN A 215 9.10 9.59 -19.96
C ASN A 215 9.42 9.02 -21.36
N LEU A 216 8.41 8.61 -22.12
CA LEU A 216 8.55 7.97 -23.44
C LEU A 216 9.41 6.68 -23.45
N CYS A 217 9.50 6.01 -22.28
CA CYS A 217 10.21 4.72 -22.13
C CYS A 217 9.33 3.53 -22.54
N ILE A 218 8.00 3.71 -22.56
CA ILE A 218 7.00 2.67 -22.90
C ILE A 218 6.18 3.17 -24.08
N SER A 219 6.02 2.33 -25.11
CA SER A 219 5.11 2.60 -26.23
C SER A 219 3.65 2.28 -25.86
N ASN A 220 2.67 2.84 -26.61
CA ASN A 220 1.27 2.48 -26.46
C ASN A 220 1.03 0.98 -26.64
N GLY A 221 1.75 0.32 -27.57
CA GLY A 221 1.65 -1.12 -27.79
C GLY A 221 2.17 -1.94 -26.61
N ASP A 222 3.24 -1.48 -25.95
CA ASP A 222 3.73 -2.15 -24.75
C ASP A 222 2.83 -1.90 -23.56
N LEU A 223 2.29 -0.68 -23.40
CA LEU A 223 1.30 -0.40 -22.35
C LEU A 223 0.08 -1.32 -22.49
N GLN A 224 -0.41 -1.56 -23.72
CA GLN A 224 -1.53 -2.47 -23.96
C GLN A 224 -1.22 -3.90 -23.50
N LYS A 225 0.00 -4.40 -23.76
CA LYS A 225 0.45 -5.73 -23.29
C LYS A 225 0.48 -5.79 -21.75
N TYR A 226 1.04 -4.77 -21.10
CA TYR A 226 1.10 -4.70 -19.64
C TYR A 226 -0.29 -4.63 -19.01
N VAL A 227 -1.18 -3.79 -19.52
CA VAL A 227 -2.58 -3.69 -19.05
C VAL A 227 -3.30 -5.03 -19.20
N SER A 228 -3.16 -5.71 -20.35
CA SER A 228 -3.72 -7.03 -20.58
C SER A 228 -3.20 -8.08 -19.58
N SER A 229 -1.90 -8.04 -19.26
CA SER A 229 -1.28 -8.95 -18.29
C SER A 229 -1.75 -8.67 -16.87
N LEU A 230 -1.84 -7.38 -16.46
CA LEU A 230 -2.35 -6.98 -15.15
C LEU A 230 -3.79 -7.44 -14.92
N ARG A 231 -4.64 -7.39 -15.95
CA ARG A 231 -6.03 -7.85 -15.87
C ARG A 231 -6.16 -9.36 -15.65
N ARG A 232 -5.19 -10.13 -16.13
CA ARG A 232 -5.12 -11.58 -15.94
C ARG A 232 -4.47 -11.99 -14.62
N LEU A 233 -3.83 -11.04 -13.91
CA LEU A 233 -3.10 -11.34 -12.69
C LEU A 233 -3.97 -11.99 -11.59
N PRO A 234 -5.23 -11.55 -11.34
CA PRO A 234 -6.10 -12.26 -10.40
C PRO A 234 -6.28 -13.74 -10.74
N SER A 235 -6.54 -14.09 -12.01
CA SER A 235 -6.69 -15.50 -12.43
C SER A 235 -5.40 -16.30 -12.26
N TYR A 236 -4.24 -15.71 -12.51
CA TYR A 236 -2.96 -16.39 -12.23
C TYR A 236 -2.75 -16.67 -10.74
N LEU A 237 -3.19 -15.76 -9.87
CA LEU A 237 -3.16 -15.99 -8.43
C LEU A 237 -4.12 -17.11 -8.02
N GLU A 238 -5.32 -17.18 -8.61
CA GLU A 238 -6.26 -18.27 -8.38
C GLU A 238 -5.67 -19.63 -8.81
N GLU A 239 -4.97 -19.70 -9.96
CA GLU A 239 -4.26 -20.90 -10.40
C GLU A 239 -3.18 -21.35 -9.39
N VAL A 240 -2.41 -20.40 -8.84
CA VAL A 240 -1.40 -20.69 -7.82
C VAL A 240 -2.04 -21.17 -6.53
N LEU A 241 -3.10 -20.51 -6.06
CA LEU A 241 -3.84 -20.90 -4.85
C LEU A 241 -4.52 -22.25 -5.02
N GLY A 242 -4.97 -22.62 -6.23
CA GLY A 242 -5.49 -23.95 -6.56
C GLY A 242 -4.48 -25.09 -6.38
N ARG A 243 -3.18 -24.77 -6.25
CA ARG A 243 -2.09 -25.72 -5.97
C ARG A 243 -1.70 -25.80 -4.49
N GLU A 244 -2.60 -25.42 -3.59
CA GLU A 244 -2.34 -25.38 -2.14
C GLU A 244 -1.81 -26.70 -1.59
N ASN A 245 -2.32 -27.85 -2.06
CA ASN A 245 -1.86 -29.17 -1.61
C ASN A 245 -0.37 -29.41 -1.92
N GLU A 246 0.12 -28.98 -3.08
CA GLU A 246 1.54 -29.08 -3.42
C GLU A 246 2.41 -28.20 -2.51
N ILE A 247 1.91 -27.02 -2.16
CA ILE A 247 2.58 -26.10 -1.23
C ILE A 247 2.60 -26.69 0.18
N MET A 248 1.49 -27.31 0.61
CA MET A 248 1.39 -28.02 1.90
C MET A 248 2.40 -29.18 2.01
N ASP A 249 2.57 -29.95 0.93
CA ASP A 249 3.55 -31.05 0.90
C ASP A 249 4.98 -30.53 1.07
N VAL A 250 5.33 -29.39 0.45
CA VAL A 250 6.64 -28.75 0.62
C VAL A 250 6.79 -28.19 2.03
N ALA A 251 5.78 -27.49 2.53
CA ALA A 251 5.77 -26.93 3.89
C ALA A 251 5.93 -28.03 4.95
N GLY A 252 5.29 -29.19 4.74
CA GLY A 252 5.43 -30.37 5.61
C GLY A 252 6.87 -30.89 5.72
N LYS A 253 7.67 -30.75 4.67
CA LYS A 253 9.10 -31.12 4.68
C LYS A 253 9.97 -30.08 5.41
N LEU A 254 9.51 -28.84 5.49
CA LEU A 254 10.26 -27.72 6.09
C LEU A 254 9.87 -27.44 7.54
N LYS A 255 8.75 -27.99 8.03
CA LYS A 255 8.16 -27.64 9.35
C LYS A 255 9.09 -27.87 10.54
N ASP A 256 10.00 -28.84 10.43
CA ASP A 256 10.93 -29.22 11.49
C ASP A 256 12.34 -28.56 11.32
N CYS A 257 12.51 -27.70 10.29
CA CYS A 257 13.75 -26.97 10.09
C CYS A 257 13.83 -25.79 11.07
N GLU A 258 14.97 -25.62 11.75
CA GLU A 258 15.22 -24.47 12.64
C GLU A 258 15.29 -23.15 11.87
N SER A 259 15.75 -23.17 10.63
CA SER A 259 15.85 -22.00 9.76
C SER A 259 15.72 -22.37 8.29
N VAL A 260 15.15 -21.47 7.50
CA VAL A 260 15.02 -21.61 6.04
C VAL A 260 15.49 -20.31 5.38
N PHE A 261 16.38 -20.44 4.38
CA PHE A 261 16.87 -19.31 3.60
C PHE A 261 16.15 -19.23 2.26
N PHE A 262 15.53 -18.10 2.00
CA PHE A 262 15.02 -17.76 0.67
C PHE A 262 16.09 -16.94 -0.05
N ILE A 263 16.57 -17.46 -1.17
CA ILE A 263 17.63 -16.81 -1.95
C ILE A 263 17.07 -16.41 -3.32
N GLY A 264 17.45 -15.21 -3.76
CA GLY A 264 17.02 -14.68 -5.05
C GLY A 264 17.92 -13.52 -5.49
N ARG A 265 17.64 -12.99 -6.67
CA ARG A 265 18.39 -11.89 -7.27
C ARG A 265 17.44 -10.92 -7.96
N GLY A 266 17.66 -9.60 -7.76
CA GLY A 266 16.78 -8.58 -8.33
C GLY A 266 15.37 -8.66 -7.77
N ILE A 267 14.38 -8.81 -8.63
CA ILE A 267 12.97 -8.92 -8.27
C ILE A 267 12.55 -10.33 -7.82
N ASN A 268 13.43 -11.33 -7.96
CA ASN A 268 13.14 -12.73 -7.59
C ASN A 268 13.57 -13.03 -6.17
#